data_f87c6af514268e8d43bebd7b74363053
#
_entry.id   f87c6af514268e8d43bebd7b74363053
#
_cell.length_a   1.000
_cell.length_b   1.000
_cell.length_c   1.000
_cell.angle_alpha   90.00
_cell.angle_beta   90.00
_cell.angle_gamma   90.00
#
_symmetry.space_group_name_H-M   'P 1'
#
loop_
_entity.id
_entity.type
_entity.pdbx_description
1 polymer ?
#
loop_
_entity_poly.entity_id
_entity_poly.type
_entity_poly.pdbx_seq_one_letter_code
_entity_poly.pdbx_strand_id
1 'polypeptide(L)'
;MKNVLIVSSSPRKKGNSQRLCEEFKKGAEDKGNSVELIRLAEKKIGFCKACDVCMKNNGTCVQKDDMAEVLESFKKADVLVLATPVYFYGICAQMKTFIDRTYPIWQHLGEKEVYYIISAGLGEDIVKRSLGDLDGFVEHLEKYEIKGRIYATDVMDAGKVCGTPYINIAYQMGYHI
;
A
#
# COMPACT_ATOMS: atom_id res chain seq x y z
N MET A 1 11.31 -9.84 -14.89
CA MET A 1 10.46 -8.64 -14.89
C MET A 1 9.19 -8.98 -14.13
N LYS A 2 8.92 -8.24 -13.06
CA LYS A 2 7.73 -8.41 -12.20
C LYS A 2 6.77 -7.24 -12.39
N ASN A 3 5.49 -7.48 -12.11
CA ASN A 3 4.47 -6.44 -12.01
C ASN A 3 4.41 -5.96 -10.57
N VAL A 4 4.75 -4.72 -10.33
CA VAL A 4 4.81 -4.10 -8.99
C VAL A 4 3.64 -3.14 -8.84
N LEU A 5 2.78 -3.38 -7.86
CA LEU A 5 1.74 -2.44 -7.47
C LEU A 5 2.14 -1.72 -6.19
N ILE A 6 2.24 -0.40 -6.25
CA ILE A 6 2.43 0.46 -5.08
C ILE A 6 1.11 1.14 -4.74
N VAL A 7 0.54 0.81 -3.58
CA VAL A 7 -0.67 1.44 -3.04
C VAL A 7 -0.27 2.51 -2.04
N SER A 8 -0.31 3.76 -2.47
CA SER A 8 0.00 4.93 -1.64
C SER A 8 -1.28 5.54 -1.07
N SER A 9 -1.42 5.51 0.24
CA SER A 9 -2.63 5.97 0.92
C SER A 9 -2.52 7.38 1.50
N SER A 10 -1.37 8.03 1.40
CA SER A 10 -1.20 9.40 1.90
C SER A 10 -2.12 10.39 1.17
N PRO A 11 -2.94 11.19 1.90
CA PRO A 11 -3.73 12.25 1.28
C PRO A 11 -2.87 13.44 0.82
N ARG A 12 -1.64 13.56 1.32
CA ARG A 12 -0.74 14.67 0.99
C ARG A 12 0.07 14.34 -0.26
N LYS A 13 -0.03 15.17 -1.32
CA LYS A 13 0.76 15.00 -2.57
C LYS A 13 2.26 14.95 -2.34
N LYS A 14 2.77 15.71 -1.37
CA LYS A 14 4.18 15.76 -0.99
C LYS A 14 4.42 15.10 0.38
N GLY A 15 3.56 14.16 0.78
CA GLY A 15 3.68 13.43 2.04
C GLY A 15 4.92 12.53 2.07
N ASN A 16 5.39 12.20 3.27
CA ASN A 16 6.61 11.41 3.45
C ASN A 16 6.50 10.00 2.85
N SER A 17 5.42 9.25 3.13
CA SER A 17 5.20 7.94 2.50
C SER A 17 5.07 8.03 0.98
N GLN A 18 4.47 9.11 0.43
CA GLN A 18 4.39 9.32 -1.02
C GLN A 18 5.79 9.49 -1.64
N ARG A 19 6.67 10.27 -1.01
CA ARG A 19 8.06 10.44 -1.50
C ARG A 19 8.82 9.13 -1.51
N LEU A 20 8.66 8.32 -0.48
CA LEU A 20 9.28 6.99 -0.42
C LEU A 20 8.73 6.04 -1.50
N CYS A 21 7.43 6.11 -1.81
CA CYS A 21 6.85 5.37 -2.92
C CYS A 21 7.44 5.76 -4.27
N GLU A 22 7.68 7.07 -4.50
CA GLU A 22 8.28 7.58 -5.73
C GLU A 22 9.72 7.06 -5.91
N GLU A 23 10.52 7.04 -4.84
CA GLU A 23 11.88 6.50 -4.88
C GLU A 23 11.90 4.98 -5.03
N PHE A 24 11.02 4.26 -4.33
CA PHE A 24 10.87 2.82 -4.51
C PHE A 24 10.50 2.47 -5.96
N LYS A 25 9.52 3.21 -6.51
CA LYS A 25 9.12 3.07 -7.91
C LYS A 25 10.30 3.24 -8.85
N LYS A 26 11.06 4.32 -8.68
CA LYS A 26 12.25 4.60 -9.49
C LYS A 26 13.24 3.45 -9.44
N GLY A 27 13.59 2.95 -8.25
CA GLY A 27 14.49 1.81 -8.11
C GLY A 27 13.99 0.55 -8.83
N ALA A 28 12.71 0.24 -8.70
CA ALA A 28 12.09 -0.92 -9.33
C ALA A 28 12.06 -0.80 -10.88
N GLU A 29 11.78 0.39 -11.40
CA GLU A 29 11.82 0.69 -12.85
C GLU A 29 13.24 0.62 -13.40
N ASP A 30 14.24 1.17 -12.68
CA ASP A 30 15.65 1.11 -13.06
C ASP A 30 16.17 -0.35 -13.12
N LYS A 31 15.57 -1.25 -12.35
CA LYS A 31 15.82 -2.70 -12.43
C LYS A 31 15.11 -3.40 -13.61
N GLY A 32 14.18 -2.71 -14.27
CA GLY A 32 13.43 -3.23 -15.41
C GLY A 32 12.09 -3.88 -15.05
N ASN A 33 11.51 -3.59 -13.87
CA ASN A 33 10.18 -4.04 -13.51
C ASN A 33 9.10 -3.09 -14.04
N SER A 34 7.89 -3.62 -14.24
CA SER A 34 6.71 -2.83 -14.56
C SER A 34 6.07 -2.31 -13.26
N VAL A 35 5.95 -1.00 -13.09
CA VAL A 35 5.50 -0.42 -11.82
C VAL A 35 4.28 0.46 -12.01
N GLU A 36 3.21 0.11 -11.33
CA GLU A 36 2.03 0.96 -11.17
C GLU A 36 2.00 1.56 -9.76
N LEU A 37 1.90 2.88 -9.67
CA LEU A 37 1.72 3.59 -8.40
C LEU A 37 0.33 4.18 -8.35
N ILE A 38 -0.53 3.63 -7.49
CA ILE A 38 -1.88 4.10 -7.24
C ILE A 38 -1.88 4.98 -6.00
N ARG A 39 -2.30 6.24 -6.17
CA ARG A 39 -2.55 7.16 -5.07
C ARG A 39 -4.03 7.12 -4.71
N LEU A 40 -4.37 6.47 -3.60
CA LEU A 40 -5.75 6.30 -3.16
C LEU A 40 -6.48 7.63 -2.96
N ALA A 41 -5.75 8.69 -2.60
CA ALA A 41 -6.32 10.03 -2.45
C ALA A 41 -6.80 10.68 -3.76
N GLU A 42 -6.41 10.13 -4.90
CA GLU A 42 -6.83 10.60 -6.24
C GLU A 42 -7.95 9.73 -6.83
N LYS A 43 -8.32 8.66 -6.13
CA LYS A 43 -9.37 7.73 -6.53
C LYS A 43 -10.68 8.01 -5.77
N LYS A 44 -11.78 7.88 -6.45
CA LYS A 44 -13.11 7.94 -5.84
C LYS A 44 -13.51 6.56 -5.36
N ILE A 45 -13.21 6.25 -4.11
CA ILE A 45 -13.48 4.94 -3.49
C ILE A 45 -14.33 5.14 -2.24
N GLY A 46 -15.58 4.65 -2.28
CA GLY A 46 -16.46 4.67 -1.12
C GLY A 46 -16.13 3.56 -0.11
N PHE A 47 -16.53 3.74 1.14
CA PHE A 47 -16.35 2.72 2.18
C PHE A 47 -17.14 1.44 1.88
N CYS A 48 -16.65 0.30 2.35
CA CYS A 48 -17.41 -0.94 2.27
C CYS A 48 -18.73 -0.82 3.04
N LYS A 49 -19.85 -1.25 2.43
CA LYS A 49 -21.17 -1.21 3.04
C LYS A 49 -21.55 -2.51 3.77
N ALA A 50 -20.65 -3.49 3.81
CA ALA A 50 -20.87 -4.81 4.40
C ALA A 50 -22.18 -5.48 3.93
N CYS A 51 -22.55 -5.29 2.67
CA CYS A 51 -23.83 -5.77 2.11
C CYS A 51 -23.76 -7.20 1.55
N ASP A 52 -22.58 -7.81 1.51
CA ASP A 52 -22.26 -9.17 1.06
C ASP A 52 -22.75 -9.53 -0.37
N VAL A 53 -23.21 -8.57 -1.14
CA VAL A 53 -23.66 -8.80 -2.53
C VAL A 53 -22.52 -9.33 -3.40
N CYS A 54 -21.30 -8.85 -3.18
CA CYS A 54 -20.12 -9.30 -3.92
C CYS A 54 -19.88 -10.82 -3.77
N MET A 55 -20.17 -11.40 -2.62
CA MET A 55 -20.04 -12.85 -2.38
C MET A 55 -21.04 -13.68 -3.20
N LYS A 56 -22.17 -13.08 -3.58
CA LYS A 56 -23.23 -13.69 -4.41
C LYS A 56 -23.11 -13.28 -5.89
N ASN A 57 -22.21 -12.37 -6.23
CA ASN A 57 -22.07 -11.78 -7.55
C ASN A 57 -20.65 -12.00 -8.12
N ASN A 58 -20.13 -13.22 -7.98
CA ASN A 58 -18.81 -13.63 -8.50
C ASN A 58 -17.69 -12.63 -8.21
N GLY A 59 -17.61 -12.12 -6.98
CA GLY A 59 -16.58 -11.17 -6.58
C GLY A 59 -16.75 -9.75 -7.14
N THR A 60 -17.95 -9.40 -7.64
CA THR A 60 -18.19 -8.06 -8.20
C THR A 60 -18.92 -7.18 -7.19
N CYS A 61 -18.31 -6.05 -6.82
CA CYS A 61 -18.93 -5.09 -5.92
C CYS A 61 -20.06 -4.32 -6.60
N VAL A 62 -21.14 -4.01 -5.85
CA VAL A 62 -22.26 -3.19 -6.35
C VAL A 62 -21.90 -1.71 -6.47
N GLN A 63 -20.90 -1.23 -5.73
CA GLN A 63 -20.46 0.14 -5.81
C GLN A 63 -19.71 0.37 -7.13
N LYS A 64 -20.17 1.35 -7.91
CA LYS A 64 -19.56 1.73 -9.18
C LYS A 64 -18.60 2.89 -8.96
N ASP A 65 -17.40 2.57 -8.52
CA ASP A 65 -16.34 3.53 -8.24
C ASP A 65 -14.97 2.99 -8.69
N ASP A 66 -13.90 3.76 -8.47
CA ASP A 66 -12.56 3.45 -8.99
C ASP A 66 -11.95 2.19 -8.36
N MET A 67 -12.58 1.59 -7.33
CA MET A 67 -12.04 0.38 -6.72
C MET A 67 -12.00 -0.81 -7.67
N ALA A 68 -12.90 -0.87 -8.65
CA ALA A 68 -12.89 -1.96 -9.64
C ALA A 68 -11.57 -2.01 -10.42
N GLU A 69 -11.07 -0.85 -10.87
CA GLU A 69 -9.77 -0.71 -11.55
C GLU A 69 -8.61 -1.09 -10.63
N VAL A 70 -8.65 -0.61 -9.37
CA VAL A 70 -7.62 -0.92 -8.36
C VAL A 70 -7.53 -2.42 -8.08
N LEU A 71 -8.66 -3.12 -8.02
CA LEU A 71 -8.69 -4.57 -7.83
C LEU A 71 -8.10 -5.33 -9.01
N GLU A 72 -8.28 -4.86 -10.24
CA GLU A 72 -7.67 -5.48 -11.42
C GLU A 72 -6.14 -5.32 -11.41
N SER A 73 -5.63 -4.15 -11.02
CA SER A 73 -4.20 -3.93 -10.82
C SER A 73 -3.65 -4.83 -9.70
N PHE A 74 -4.40 -4.96 -8.59
CA PHE A 74 -4.00 -5.81 -7.48
C PHE A 74 -3.87 -7.29 -7.89
N LYS A 75 -4.85 -7.83 -8.65
CA LYS A 75 -4.81 -9.22 -9.11
C LYS A 75 -3.59 -9.52 -9.98
N LYS A 76 -3.17 -8.57 -10.83
CA LYS A 76 -2.05 -8.72 -11.77
C LYS A 76 -0.68 -8.57 -11.13
N ALA A 77 -0.60 -8.00 -9.94
CA ALA A 77 0.67 -7.71 -9.29
C ALA A 77 1.34 -8.97 -8.75
N ASP A 78 2.63 -9.12 -8.98
CA ASP A 78 3.51 -10.08 -8.35
C ASP A 78 4.04 -9.54 -7.01
N VAL A 79 4.21 -8.21 -6.96
CA VAL A 79 4.74 -7.47 -5.80
C VAL A 79 3.74 -6.43 -5.35
N LEU A 80 3.45 -6.39 -4.06
CA LEU A 80 2.55 -5.45 -3.42
C LEU A 80 3.32 -4.56 -2.44
N VAL A 81 3.29 -3.26 -2.65
CA VAL A 81 3.84 -2.26 -1.73
C VAL A 81 2.70 -1.52 -1.07
N LEU A 82 2.54 -1.68 0.25
CA LEU A 82 1.53 -0.99 1.05
C LEU A 82 2.18 0.20 1.76
N ALA A 83 1.77 1.41 1.37
CA ALA A 83 2.36 2.64 1.90
C ALA A 83 1.32 3.49 2.63
N THR A 84 1.57 3.76 3.92
CA THR A 84 0.66 4.52 4.77
C THR A 84 1.39 5.51 5.70
N PRO A 85 0.86 6.72 5.90
CA PRO A 85 1.23 7.50 7.08
C PRO A 85 0.50 6.93 8.30
N VAL A 86 1.10 7.13 9.48
CA VAL A 86 0.42 6.83 10.75
C VAL A 86 -0.43 8.02 11.15
N TYR A 87 -1.73 7.82 11.27
CA TYR A 87 -2.67 8.80 11.79
C TYR A 87 -3.39 8.22 13.00
N PHE A 88 -3.35 8.94 14.14
CA PHE A 88 -3.93 8.46 15.40
C PHE A 88 -3.53 7.01 15.73
N TYR A 89 -2.23 6.74 15.65
CA TYR A 89 -1.62 5.44 16.02
C TYR A 89 -2.01 4.23 15.14
N GLY A 90 -2.65 4.44 14.01
CA GLY A 90 -3.06 3.40 13.07
C GLY A 90 -2.78 3.76 11.62
N ILE A 91 -3.13 2.86 10.71
CA ILE A 91 -3.12 3.16 9.27
C ILE A 91 -4.13 4.28 8.96
N CYS A 92 -3.88 5.08 7.94
CA CYS A 92 -4.84 6.12 7.55
C CYS A 92 -6.12 5.51 6.94
N ALA A 93 -7.22 6.27 6.98
CA ALA A 93 -8.54 5.82 6.54
C ALA A 93 -8.55 5.32 5.08
N GLN A 94 -7.77 5.94 4.20
CA GLN A 94 -7.67 5.53 2.80
C GLN A 94 -7.12 4.11 2.66
N MET A 95 -6.10 3.74 3.46
CA MET A 95 -5.54 2.39 3.46
C MET A 95 -6.58 1.39 4.01
N LYS A 96 -7.25 1.73 5.10
CA LYS A 96 -8.30 0.86 5.65
C LYS A 96 -9.45 0.67 4.67
N THR A 97 -9.86 1.75 3.97
CA THR A 97 -10.87 1.65 2.91
C THR A 97 -10.42 0.72 1.79
N PHE A 98 -9.17 0.83 1.32
CA PHE A 98 -8.62 -0.07 0.32
C PHE A 98 -8.71 -1.52 0.80
N ILE A 99 -8.22 -1.82 2.01
CA ILE A 99 -8.24 -3.17 2.61
C ILE A 99 -9.68 -3.71 2.65
N ASP A 100 -10.63 -2.97 3.21
CA ASP A 100 -12.02 -3.42 3.32
C ASP A 100 -12.67 -3.64 1.94
N ARG A 101 -12.24 -2.88 0.95
CA ARG A 101 -12.77 -2.96 -0.41
C ARG A 101 -12.09 -4.04 -1.26
N THR A 102 -11.06 -4.76 -0.75
CA THR A 102 -10.55 -5.99 -1.39
C THR A 102 -11.45 -7.21 -1.13
N TYR A 103 -12.39 -7.13 -0.19
CA TYR A 103 -13.29 -8.22 0.18
C TYR A 103 -13.95 -8.94 -1.01
N PRO A 104 -14.34 -8.29 -2.12
CA PRO A 104 -14.90 -9.01 -3.28
C PRO A 104 -13.99 -10.09 -3.86
N ILE A 105 -12.68 -9.96 -3.68
CA ILE A 105 -11.67 -10.87 -4.27
C ILE A 105 -10.83 -11.60 -3.21
N TRP A 106 -11.23 -11.55 -1.94
CA TRP A 106 -10.42 -12.05 -0.82
C TRP A 106 -10.00 -13.53 -0.94
N GLN A 107 -10.82 -14.35 -1.62
CA GLN A 107 -10.51 -15.76 -1.89
C GLN A 107 -9.56 -15.97 -3.07
N HIS A 108 -9.19 -14.89 -3.78
CA HIS A 108 -8.37 -14.91 -5.01
C HIS A 108 -7.33 -13.79 -5.00
N LEU A 109 -6.72 -13.55 -3.84
CA LEU A 109 -5.71 -12.52 -3.68
C LEU A 109 -4.34 -12.95 -4.24
N GLY A 110 -4.16 -14.26 -4.45
CA GLY A 110 -2.96 -14.85 -5.04
C GLY A 110 -1.70 -14.76 -4.16
N GLU A 111 -0.59 -15.22 -4.72
CA GLU A 111 0.73 -15.12 -4.07
C GLU A 111 1.33 -13.74 -4.30
N LYS A 112 1.95 -13.14 -3.28
CA LYS A 112 2.57 -11.82 -3.35
C LYS A 112 3.89 -11.72 -2.58
N GLU A 113 4.87 -11.07 -3.17
CA GLU A 113 5.94 -10.46 -2.38
C GLU A 113 5.44 -9.13 -1.83
N VAL A 114 5.63 -8.88 -0.55
CA VAL A 114 5.04 -7.72 0.12
C VAL A 114 6.11 -6.81 0.69
N TYR A 115 5.90 -5.51 0.53
CA TYR A 115 6.74 -4.46 1.12
C TYR A 115 5.87 -3.45 1.86
N TYR A 116 6.36 -2.96 3.00
CA TYR A 116 5.69 -1.90 3.75
C TYR A 116 6.50 -0.61 3.74
N ILE A 117 5.82 0.50 3.53
CA ILE A 117 6.36 1.85 3.69
C ILE A 117 5.46 2.60 4.69
N ILE A 118 5.93 2.77 5.91
CA ILE A 118 5.18 3.45 6.97
C ILE A 118 5.92 4.71 7.38
N SER A 119 5.25 5.86 7.36
CA SER A 119 5.81 7.11 7.84
C SER A 119 5.07 7.62 9.07
N ALA A 120 5.82 8.01 10.10
CA ALA A 120 5.29 8.50 11.37
C ALA A 120 5.99 9.78 11.81
N GLY A 121 5.25 10.67 12.46
CA GLY A 121 5.78 11.90 13.04
C GLY A 121 6.56 11.68 14.33
N LEU A 122 6.46 10.50 14.92
CA LEU A 122 7.09 10.10 16.19
C LEU A 122 7.77 8.73 16.02
N GLY A 123 8.44 8.26 17.09
CA GLY A 123 9.28 7.06 17.07
C GLY A 123 8.59 5.73 16.74
N GLU A 124 9.36 4.66 16.71
CA GLU A 124 8.95 3.33 16.18
C GLU A 124 7.77 2.68 16.91
N ASP A 125 7.56 2.96 18.20
CA ASP A 125 6.47 2.34 18.96
C ASP A 125 5.08 2.66 18.38
N ILE A 126 4.97 3.78 17.68
CA ILE A 126 3.74 4.19 16.99
C ILE A 126 3.50 3.37 15.75
N VAL A 127 4.56 2.97 15.04
CA VAL A 127 4.49 2.17 13.83
C VAL A 127 3.97 0.76 14.11
N LYS A 128 4.30 0.17 15.27
CA LYS A 128 3.92 -1.20 15.66
C LYS A 128 2.40 -1.44 15.58
N ARG A 129 1.59 -0.44 15.91
CA ARG A 129 0.11 -0.56 15.83
C ARG A 129 -0.39 -0.63 14.41
N SER A 130 0.20 0.16 13.51
CA SER A 130 -0.13 0.13 12.08
C SER A 130 0.31 -1.16 11.40
N LEU A 131 1.33 -1.84 11.92
CA LEU A 131 1.78 -3.14 11.43
C LEU A 131 0.71 -4.21 11.62
N GLY A 132 0.06 -4.26 12.77
CA GLY A 132 -1.00 -5.25 13.04
C GLY A 132 -2.13 -5.20 12.02
N ASP A 133 -2.52 -3.99 11.57
CA ASP A 133 -3.54 -3.82 10.53
C ASP A 133 -3.08 -4.35 9.16
N LEU A 134 -1.80 -4.10 8.79
CA LEU A 134 -1.25 -4.54 7.52
C LEU A 134 -0.94 -6.04 7.52
N ASP A 135 -0.36 -6.55 8.61
CA ASP A 135 -0.07 -7.98 8.77
C ASP A 135 -1.37 -8.79 8.72
N GLY A 136 -2.43 -8.37 9.45
CA GLY A 136 -3.73 -9.02 9.39
C GLY A 136 -4.37 -9.01 7.99
N PHE A 137 -4.08 -8.02 7.17
CA PHE A 137 -4.54 -8.02 5.77
C PHE A 137 -3.76 -9.03 4.91
N VAL A 138 -2.42 -9.04 5.00
CA VAL A 138 -1.62 -9.90 4.13
C VAL A 138 -1.72 -11.38 4.51
N GLU A 139 -2.09 -11.71 5.75
CA GLU A 139 -2.40 -13.08 6.19
C GLU A 139 -3.56 -13.72 5.40
N HIS A 140 -4.38 -12.92 4.72
CA HIS A 140 -5.45 -13.41 3.83
C HIS A 140 -4.98 -13.66 2.39
N LEU A 141 -3.73 -13.36 2.03
CA LEU A 141 -3.15 -13.78 0.76
C LEU A 141 -2.92 -15.29 0.77
N GLU A 142 -3.12 -15.96 -0.38
CA GLU A 142 -2.90 -17.41 -0.50
C GLU A 142 -1.49 -17.81 -0.08
N LYS A 143 -0.52 -16.99 -0.47
CA LYS A 143 0.87 -17.09 -0.04
C LYS A 143 1.50 -15.72 -0.10
N TYR A 144 2.26 -15.36 0.90
CA TYR A 144 2.97 -14.09 0.94
C TYR A 144 4.35 -14.24 1.56
N GLU A 145 5.23 -13.34 1.15
CA GLU A 145 6.52 -13.16 1.79
C GLU A 145 6.78 -11.67 1.98
N ILE A 146 6.98 -11.25 3.23
CA ILE A 146 7.33 -9.86 3.52
C ILE A 146 8.82 -9.69 3.26
N LYS A 147 9.16 -9.08 2.12
CA LYS A 147 10.53 -8.88 1.65
C LYS A 147 11.22 -7.67 2.26
N GLY A 148 10.45 -6.67 2.71
CA GLY A 148 11.05 -5.49 3.30
C GLY A 148 10.06 -4.54 3.97
N ARG A 149 10.59 -3.74 4.90
CA ARG A 149 9.83 -2.75 5.64
C ARG A 149 10.64 -1.46 5.79
N ILE A 150 10.03 -0.32 5.53
CA ILE A 150 10.58 1.00 5.82
C ILE A 150 9.71 1.65 6.89
N TYR A 151 10.32 2.00 8.00
CA TYR A 151 9.70 2.74 9.10
C TYR A 151 10.37 4.11 9.19
N ALA A 152 9.84 5.06 8.41
CA ALA A 152 10.32 6.43 8.42
C ALA A 152 9.70 7.18 9.60
N THR A 153 10.42 7.22 10.71
CA THR A 153 10.01 7.88 11.96
C THR A 153 10.54 9.31 12.05
N ASP A 154 9.97 10.08 12.96
CA ASP A 154 10.35 11.47 13.23
C ASP A 154 10.25 12.42 12.03
N VAL A 155 9.31 12.11 11.14
CA VAL A 155 9.02 12.86 9.92
C VAL A 155 7.62 13.48 9.96
N MET A 156 7.41 14.44 10.88
CA MET A 156 6.12 15.09 11.11
C MET A 156 5.65 15.90 9.91
N ASP A 157 6.54 16.76 9.37
CA ASP A 157 6.21 17.67 8.28
C ASP A 157 6.26 16.96 6.92
N ALA A 158 5.42 17.43 6.00
CA ALA A 158 5.40 16.89 4.64
C ALA A 158 6.75 17.16 3.93
N GLY A 159 7.33 16.11 3.35
CA GLY A 159 8.62 16.18 2.67
C GLY A 159 9.84 16.13 3.58
N LYS A 160 9.67 16.04 4.89
CA LYS A 160 10.79 15.95 5.85
C LYS A 160 11.69 14.74 5.57
N VAL A 161 11.13 13.66 5.04
CA VAL A 161 11.86 12.44 4.68
C VAL A 161 12.92 12.66 3.61
N CYS A 162 12.80 13.69 2.76
CA CYS A 162 13.75 13.95 1.67
C CYS A 162 15.19 14.23 2.15
N GLY A 163 15.37 14.67 3.39
CA GLY A 163 16.70 14.89 4.01
C GLY A 163 17.21 13.71 4.83
N THR A 164 16.59 12.54 4.73
CA THR A 164 16.93 11.37 5.55
C THR A 164 17.45 10.19 4.71
N PRO A 165 18.14 9.23 5.32
CA PRO A 165 18.60 8.01 4.64
C PRO A 165 17.45 7.16 4.05
N TYR A 166 16.22 7.33 4.52
CA TYR A 166 15.06 6.55 4.05
C TYR A 166 14.80 6.68 2.55
N ILE A 167 15.15 7.81 1.95
CA ILE A 167 15.07 8.04 0.50
C ILE A 167 15.91 7.01 -0.26
N ASN A 168 17.19 6.88 0.10
CA ASN A 168 18.07 5.89 -0.53
C ASN A 168 17.66 4.46 -0.20
N ILE A 169 17.20 4.19 1.04
CA ILE A 169 16.69 2.88 1.43
C ILE A 169 15.50 2.48 0.55
N ALA A 170 14.57 3.40 0.30
CA ALA A 170 13.42 3.13 -0.56
C ALA A 170 13.83 2.83 -2.01
N TYR A 171 14.74 3.61 -2.58
CA TYR A 171 15.29 3.36 -3.90
C TYR A 171 15.95 1.97 -3.99
N GLN A 172 16.87 1.66 -3.05
CA GLN A 172 17.59 0.39 -3.04
C GLN A 172 16.65 -0.80 -2.86
N MET A 173 15.62 -0.65 -2.01
CA MET A 173 14.62 -1.70 -1.81
C MET A 173 13.84 -1.98 -3.10
N GLY A 174 13.46 -0.96 -3.85
CA GLY A 174 12.84 -1.11 -5.16
C GLY A 174 13.78 -1.72 -6.20
N TYR A 175 15.05 -1.33 -6.19
CA TYR A 175 16.05 -1.84 -7.13
C TYR A 175 16.36 -3.34 -6.95
N HIS A 176 16.16 -3.87 -5.74
CA HIS A 176 16.47 -5.28 -5.42
C HIS A 176 15.25 -6.22 -5.46
N ILE A 177 14.16 -5.80 -6.11
CA ILE A 177 13.00 -6.67 -6.38
C ILE A 177 13.34 -7.83 -7.34
#